data_bfadd2a3e3dc131418774f75842d57cd
#
_entry.id   bfadd2a3e3dc131418774f75842d57cd
#
_cell.length_a   1.000
_cell.length_b   1.000
_cell.length_c   1.000
_cell.angle_alpha   90.00
_cell.angle_beta   90.00
_cell.angle_gamma   90.00
#
_symmetry.space_group_name_H-M   'P 1'
#
loop_
_entity.id
_entity.type
_entity.pdbx_description
1 polymer ?
#
loop_
_entity_poly.entity_id
_entity_poly.type
_entity_poly.pdbx_seq_one_letter_code
_entity_poly.pdbx_strand_id
1 'polypeptide(L)'
;ITDKDAAKSIKRNNPFNVEKGENWQGLVKSDSNRFFATDTPLNGLRAGYINILAKLKRGKTLGETIEILSPKSDNNPTSAMITLAENMSEVDKNDKLEVSMDNFEKIKQFGLGLLKFEAPNHNYPDSLINEAVKLAIEQKTGVKSKAVVKDKSKMYPPPKTFKKTSEVEIKKGGKKFGALATPKRA
;
A
#
# COMPACT_ATOMS: atom_id res chain seq x y z
N ILE A 1 9.77 8.42 6.89
CA ILE A 1 8.89 8.37 5.68
C ILE A 1 8.30 9.75 5.52
N THR A 2 8.57 10.42 4.40
CA THR A 2 8.02 11.75 4.12
C THR A 2 6.58 11.62 3.59
N ASP A 3 5.74 12.65 3.75
CA ASP A 3 4.37 12.68 3.21
C ASP A 3 4.32 12.38 1.69
N LYS A 4 5.41 12.70 0.97
CA LYS A 4 5.54 12.37 -0.45
C LYS A 4 5.68 10.86 -0.70
N ASP A 5 6.32 10.13 0.19
CA ASP A 5 6.53 8.68 0.05
C ASP A 5 5.26 7.92 0.41
N ALA A 6 4.52 8.35 1.43
CA ALA A 6 3.19 7.83 1.73
C ALA A 6 2.22 8.01 0.56
N ALA A 7 2.23 9.18 -0.11
CA ALA A 7 1.40 9.40 -1.30
C ALA A 7 1.79 8.50 -2.48
N LYS A 8 3.07 8.15 -2.64
CA LYS A 8 3.54 7.23 -3.69
C LYS A 8 3.12 5.79 -3.42
N SER A 9 3.15 5.31 -2.18
CA SER A 9 2.69 3.97 -1.83
C SER A 9 1.21 3.77 -2.15
N ILE A 10 0.37 4.77 -1.84
CA ILE A 10 -1.05 4.76 -2.18
C ILE A 10 -1.27 4.75 -3.70
N LYS A 11 -0.53 5.57 -4.46
CA LYS A 11 -0.63 5.60 -5.94
C LYS A 11 -0.25 4.28 -6.60
N ARG A 12 0.68 3.54 -6.02
CA ARG A 12 1.09 2.20 -6.50
C ARG A 12 0.12 1.10 -6.08
N ASN A 13 -0.93 1.39 -5.31
CA ASN A 13 -1.73 0.39 -4.61
C ASN A 13 -0.84 -0.59 -3.82
N ASN A 14 0.25 -0.12 -3.24
CA ASN A 14 1.20 -0.89 -2.43
C ASN A 14 1.44 -0.18 -1.08
N PRO A 15 0.40 -0.12 -0.22
CA PRO A 15 0.43 0.72 0.97
C PRO A 15 1.43 0.26 2.04
N PHE A 16 1.90 -0.97 1.97
CA PHE A 16 2.94 -1.52 2.85
C PHE A 16 4.36 -1.39 2.28
N ASN A 17 4.55 -0.70 1.16
CA ASN A 17 5.85 -0.57 0.48
C ASN A 17 6.57 -1.91 0.29
N VAL A 18 5.84 -2.96 -0.08
CA VAL A 18 6.43 -4.27 -0.34
C VAL A 18 7.33 -4.21 -1.57
N GLU A 19 8.51 -4.80 -1.47
CA GLU A 19 9.52 -4.79 -2.53
C GLU A 19 9.16 -5.74 -3.68
N LYS A 20 9.79 -5.50 -4.83
CA LYS A 20 9.73 -6.42 -5.98
C LYS A 20 10.47 -7.72 -5.66
N GLY A 21 10.20 -8.76 -6.42
CA GLY A 21 10.88 -10.05 -6.33
C GLY A 21 9.94 -11.24 -6.28
N GLU A 22 8.72 -11.05 -5.80
CA GLU A 22 7.70 -12.10 -5.77
C GLU A 22 6.66 -11.89 -6.87
N ASN A 23 6.04 -12.97 -7.31
CA ASN A 23 4.96 -12.91 -8.31
C ASN A 23 3.61 -12.64 -7.63
N TRP A 24 3.38 -11.38 -7.28
CA TRP A 24 2.15 -10.95 -6.63
C TRP A 24 0.97 -10.91 -7.61
N GLN A 25 -0.22 -11.19 -7.13
CA GLN A 25 -1.44 -11.06 -7.93
C GLN A 25 -1.69 -9.59 -8.29
N GLY A 26 -2.04 -9.34 -9.56
CA GLY A 26 -2.40 -8.00 -10.03
C GLY A 26 -1.22 -7.07 -10.24
N LEU A 27 0.02 -7.60 -10.43
CA LEU A 27 1.18 -6.76 -10.72
C LEU A 27 0.97 -5.92 -11.98
N VAL A 28 1.32 -4.64 -11.88
CA VAL A 28 1.38 -3.70 -13.00
C VAL A 28 2.75 -3.01 -13.02
N LYS A 29 3.02 -2.24 -14.08
CA LYS A 29 4.26 -1.46 -14.18
C LYS A 29 4.35 -0.47 -13.03
N SER A 30 5.44 -0.51 -12.26
CA SER A 30 5.73 0.42 -11.18
C SER A 30 6.64 1.55 -11.65
N ASP A 31 6.42 2.75 -11.11
CA ASP A 31 7.30 3.92 -11.22
C ASP A 31 8.53 3.85 -10.30
N SER A 32 8.65 2.79 -9.51
CA SER A 32 9.74 2.54 -8.58
C SER A 32 10.63 1.39 -9.07
N ASN A 33 11.94 1.51 -8.86
CA ASN A 33 12.87 0.39 -9.06
C ASN A 33 12.82 -0.63 -7.92
N ARG A 34 12.46 -0.20 -6.70
CA ARG A 34 12.45 -1.02 -5.48
C ARG A 34 11.08 -1.64 -5.23
N PHE A 35 10.01 -0.86 -5.31
CA PHE A 35 8.66 -1.26 -4.90
C PHE A 35 7.80 -1.67 -6.08
N PHE A 36 6.95 -2.68 -5.88
CA PHE A 36 5.97 -3.07 -6.89
C PHE A 36 4.76 -2.12 -6.92
N ALA A 37 3.93 -2.28 -7.95
CA ALA A 37 2.60 -1.69 -8.02
C ALA A 37 1.57 -2.75 -8.40
N THR A 38 0.32 -2.57 -7.95
CA THR A 38 -0.80 -3.45 -8.30
C THR A 38 -1.94 -2.68 -8.95
N ASP A 39 -2.78 -3.41 -9.67
CA ASP A 39 -3.95 -2.89 -10.38
C ASP A 39 -5.05 -2.39 -9.43
N THR A 40 -5.14 -2.97 -8.23
CA THR A 40 -6.16 -2.64 -7.25
C THR A 40 -5.58 -2.48 -5.84
N PRO A 41 -6.20 -1.63 -4.98
CA PRO A 41 -5.83 -1.53 -3.57
C PRO A 41 -5.96 -2.87 -2.82
N LEU A 42 -6.93 -3.73 -3.19
CA LEU A 42 -7.10 -5.05 -2.59
C LEU A 42 -5.86 -5.92 -2.77
N ASN A 43 -5.34 -5.99 -4.00
CA ASN A 43 -4.17 -6.80 -4.31
C ASN A 43 -2.93 -6.31 -3.56
N GLY A 44 -2.75 -5.00 -3.43
CA GLY A 44 -1.64 -4.43 -2.67
C GLY A 44 -1.75 -4.63 -1.16
N LEU A 45 -2.94 -4.42 -0.58
CA LEU A 45 -3.20 -4.71 0.83
C LEU A 45 -2.98 -6.19 1.13
N ARG A 46 -3.55 -7.08 0.29
CA ARG A 46 -3.37 -8.53 0.41
C ARG A 46 -1.89 -8.92 0.36
N ALA A 47 -1.11 -8.39 -0.58
CA ALA A 47 0.32 -8.67 -0.68
C ALA A 47 1.07 -8.23 0.59
N GLY A 48 0.75 -7.07 1.15
CA GLY A 48 1.31 -6.60 2.41
C GLY A 48 1.02 -7.54 3.57
N TYR A 49 -0.24 -7.95 3.75
CA TYR A 49 -0.61 -8.92 4.79
C TYR A 49 0.06 -10.28 4.55
N ILE A 50 0.12 -10.79 3.32
CA ILE A 50 0.85 -12.03 3.00
C ILE A 50 2.32 -11.94 3.41
N ASN A 51 2.96 -10.79 3.17
CA ASN A 51 4.36 -10.56 3.55
C ASN A 51 4.54 -10.60 5.08
N ILE A 52 3.64 -9.97 5.83
CA ILE A 52 3.59 -10.04 7.30
C ILE A 52 3.42 -11.50 7.76
N LEU A 53 2.37 -12.17 7.27
CA LEU A 53 2.05 -13.54 7.67
C LEU A 53 3.15 -14.54 7.34
N ALA A 54 3.92 -14.31 6.29
CA ALA A 54 5.05 -15.15 5.93
C ALA A 54 6.16 -15.14 7.00
N LYS A 55 6.37 -14.02 7.70
CA LYS A 55 7.34 -13.90 8.79
C LYS A 55 6.80 -14.55 10.06
N LEU A 56 5.55 -14.29 10.42
CA LEU A 56 4.88 -14.93 11.56
C LEU A 56 4.87 -16.45 11.44
N LYS A 57 4.55 -17.00 10.27
CA LYS A 57 4.59 -18.47 10.02
C LYS A 57 5.98 -19.08 10.15
N ARG A 58 7.04 -18.30 9.96
CA ARG A 58 8.43 -18.73 10.21
C ARG A 58 8.81 -18.67 11.69
N GLY A 59 7.86 -18.47 12.58
CA GLY A 59 8.05 -18.45 14.03
C GLY A 59 8.64 -17.17 14.57
N LYS A 60 8.60 -16.07 13.80
CA LYS A 60 9.00 -14.76 14.27
C LYS A 60 8.00 -14.17 15.24
N THR A 61 8.51 -13.47 16.26
CA THR A 61 7.65 -12.66 17.15
C THR A 61 7.11 -11.44 16.43
N LEU A 62 6.18 -10.72 17.05
CA LEU A 62 5.66 -9.46 16.52
C LEU A 62 6.78 -8.46 16.28
N GLY A 63 7.65 -8.24 17.27
CA GLY A 63 8.78 -7.32 17.18
C GLY A 63 9.77 -7.70 16.08
N GLU A 64 10.23 -8.96 16.05
CA GLU A 64 11.13 -9.47 15.00
C GLU A 64 10.54 -9.31 13.60
N THR A 65 9.23 -9.50 13.45
CA THR A 65 8.53 -9.32 12.17
C THR A 65 8.66 -7.87 11.69
N ILE A 66 8.45 -6.90 12.58
CA ILE A 66 8.57 -5.47 12.23
C ILE A 66 10.02 -5.10 11.93
N GLU A 67 10.99 -5.60 12.71
CA GLU A 67 12.42 -5.34 12.46
C GLU A 67 12.87 -5.85 11.08
N ILE A 68 12.29 -6.95 10.60
CA ILE A 68 12.57 -7.48 9.25
C ILE A 68 11.88 -6.65 8.17
N LEU A 69 10.64 -6.21 8.39
CA LEU A 69 9.84 -5.48 7.39
C LEU A 69 10.24 -4.02 7.27
N SER A 70 10.64 -3.40 8.38
CA SER A 70 10.95 -1.98 8.49
C SER A 70 12.19 -1.78 9.39
N PRO A 71 13.38 -2.19 8.92
CA PRO A 71 14.60 -2.12 9.73
C PRO A 71 15.04 -0.68 9.99
N LYS A 72 15.65 -0.45 11.15
CA LYS A 72 16.22 0.86 11.53
C LYS A 72 17.29 1.36 10.55
N SER A 73 18.02 0.45 9.91
CA SER A 73 19.02 0.77 8.89
C SER A 73 18.46 1.56 7.71
N ASP A 74 17.16 1.41 7.42
CA ASP A 74 16.44 2.13 6.36
C ASP A 74 15.79 3.44 6.86
N ASN A 75 16.26 3.97 7.99
CA ASN A 75 15.73 5.16 8.67
C ASN A 75 14.25 5.03 9.10
N ASN A 76 13.77 3.83 9.34
CA ASN A 76 12.42 3.59 9.83
C ASN A 76 12.33 3.88 11.34
N PRO A 77 11.20 4.39 11.83
CA PRO A 77 10.92 4.54 13.26
C PRO A 77 10.49 3.19 13.88
N THR A 78 11.30 2.15 13.70
CA THR A 78 10.98 0.74 14.01
C THR A 78 10.46 0.55 15.42
N SER A 79 11.06 1.22 16.43
CA SER A 79 10.60 1.10 17.83
C SER A 79 9.18 1.66 18.03
N ALA A 80 8.86 2.79 17.40
CA ALA A 80 7.53 3.37 17.47
C ALA A 80 6.50 2.50 16.71
N MET A 81 6.91 1.89 15.60
CA MET A 81 6.08 0.93 14.87
C MET A 81 5.76 -0.30 15.72
N ILE A 82 6.75 -0.84 16.44
CA ILE A 82 6.56 -1.97 17.35
C ILE A 82 5.55 -1.59 18.45
N THR A 83 5.77 -0.48 19.15
CA THR A 83 4.87 -0.04 20.22
C THR A 83 3.44 0.17 19.74
N LEU A 84 3.24 0.76 18.57
CA LEU A 84 1.90 0.96 18.04
C LEU A 84 1.23 -0.37 17.64
N ALA A 85 2.00 -1.28 17.05
CA ALA A 85 1.49 -2.59 16.66
C ALA A 85 1.11 -3.44 17.87
N GLU A 86 1.91 -3.42 18.96
CA GLU A 86 1.58 -4.04 20.25
C GLU A 86 0.23 -3.52 20.78
N ASN A 87 0.10 -2.19 20.87
CA ASN A 87 -1.10 -1.55 21.42
C ASN A 87 -2.35 -1.85 20.58
N MET A 88 -2.23 -1.88 19.25
CA MET A 88 -3.37 -2.12 18.37
C MET A 88 -3.77 -3.58 18.30
N SER A 89 -2.81 -4.50 18.27
CA SER A 89 -3.07 -5.94 18.14
C SER A 89 -3.31 -6.65 19.46
N GLU A 90 -2.99 -5.99 20.59
CA GLU A 90 -2.98 -6.60 21.93
C GLU A 90 -2.08 -7.86 22.01
N VAL A 91 -0.96 -7.82 21.29
CA VAL A 91 0.07 -8.89 21.27
C VAL A 91 1.41 -8.28 21.68
N ASP A 92 2.05 -8.85 22.71
CA ASP A 92 3.39 -8.41 23.14
C ASP A 92 4.43 -8.65 22.02
N LYS A 93 5.37 -7.73 21.89
CA LYS A 93 6.42 -7.77 20.85
C LYS A 93 7.27 -9.04 20.89
N ASN A 94 7.38 -9.67 22.06
CA ASN A 94 8.14 -10.91 22.24
C ASN A 94 7.28 -12.17 21.99
N ASP A 95 5.98 -12.00 21.79
CA ASP A 95 5.06 -13.10 21.55
C ASP A 95 4.94 -13.43 20.06
N LYS A 96 4.61 -14.68 19.79
CA LYS A 96 4.29 -15.18 18.46
C LYS A 96 2.80 -15.07 18.23
N LEU A 97 2.42 -14.51 17.10
CA LEU A 97 1.02 -14.46 16.66
C LEU A 97 0.77 -15.60 15.68
N GLU A 98 -0.07 -16.56 16.06
CA GLU A 98 -0.48 -17.65 15.18
C GLU A 98 -1.27 -17.13 13.98
N VAL A 99 -0.92 -17.65 12.79
CA VAL A 99 -1.62 -17.30 11.54
C VAL A 99 -2.83 -18.21 11.37
N SER A 100 -3.98 -17.73 11.84
CA SER A 100 -5.27 -18.43 11.77
C SER A 100 -6.42 -17.42 11.65
N MET A 101 -7.60 -17.90 11.27
CA MET A 101 -8.82 -17.08 11.26
C MET A 101 -9.28 -16.69 12.68
N ASP A 102 -8.92 -17.46 13.69
CA ASP A 102 -9.23 -17.14 15.10
C ASP A 102 -8.50 -15.88 15.57
N ASN A 103 -7.34 -15.60 14.97
CA ASN A 103 -6.55 -14.40 15.24
C ASN A 103 -6.77 -13.28 14.19
N PHE A 104 -7.85 -13.35 13.42
CA PHE A 104 -8.14 -12.41 12.33
C PHE A 104 -8.02 -10.94 12.78
N GLU A 105 -8.68 -10.57 13.88
CA GLU A 105 -8.68 -9.19 14.34
C GLU A 105 -7.28 -8.74 14.82
N LYS A 106 -6.56 -9.58 15.55
CA LYS A 106 -5.18 -9.30 15.97
C LYS A 106 -4.25 -9.08 14.78
N ILE A 107 -4.35 -9.93 13.77
CA ILE A 107 -3.58 -9.81 12.51
C ILE A 107 -3.95 -8.53 11.77
N LYS A 108 -5.24 -8.22 11.67
CA LYS A 108 -5.73 -6.98 11.05
C LYS A 108 -5.15 -5.76 11.76
N GLN A 109 -5.27 -5.69 13.08
CA GLN A 109 -4.80 -4.56 13.87
C GLN A 109 -3.27 -4.43 13.83
N PHE A 110 -2.54 -5.55 13.80
CA PHE A 110 -1.10 -5.53 13.57
C PHE A 110 -0.74 -4.83 12.25
N GLY A 111 -1.37 -5.22 11.15
CA GLY A 111 -1.15 -4.57 9.84
C GLY A 111 -1.58 -3.11 9.83
N LEU A 112 -2.69 -2.75 10.48
CA LEU A 112 -3.14 -1.36 10.61
C LEU A 112 -2.12 -0.52 11.38
N GLY A 113 -1.48 -1.05 12.40
CA GLY A 113 -0.39 -0.39 13.13
C GLY A 113 0.77 -0.01 12.19
N LEU A 114 1.17 -0.91 11.30
CA LEU A 114 2.19 -0.62 10.28
C LEU A 114 1.71 0.41 9.25
N LEU A 115 0.47 0.33 8.80
CA LEU A 115 -0.11 1.26 7.83
C LEU A 115 -0.12 2.71 8.33
N LYS A 116 -0.19 2.96 9.65
CA LYS A 116 -0.08 4.30 10.22
C LYS A 116 1.24 4.99 9.89
N PHE A 117 2.30 4.23 9.64
CA PHE A 117 3.61 4.74 9.24
C PHE A 117 3.85 4.67 7.74
N GLU A 118 3.47 3.56 7.10
CA GLU A 118 3.74 3.32 5.69
C GLU A 118 2.83 4.12 4.75
N ALA A 119 1.58 4.34 5.15
CA ALA A 119 0.56 5.05 4.39
C ALA A 119 -0.40 5.84 5.32
N PRO A 120 0.08 6.83 6.08
CA PRO A 120 -0.69 7.48 7.15
C PRO A 120 -1.98 8.13 6.67
N ASN A 121 -2.04 8.55 5.42
CA ASN A 121 -3.20 9.23 4.83
C ASN A 121 -4.09 8.29 3.99
N HIS A 122 -3.97 6.97 4.20
CA HIS A 122 -4.88 6.06 3.52
C HIS A 122 -6.33 6.24 4.01
N ASN A 123 -7.27 6.04 3.11
CA ASN A 123 -8.70 6.08 3.39
C ASN A 123 -9.40 4.77 2.94
N TYR A 124 -8.70 3.65 3.08
CA TYR A 124 -9.27 2.36 2.72
C TYR A 124 -10.45 2.04 3.64
N PRO A 125 -11.62 1.68 3.09
CA PRO A 125 -12.75 1.25 3.89
C PRO A 125 -12.43 -0.05 4.64
N ASP A 126 -12.99 -0.21 5.84
CA ASP A 126 -12.76 -1.38 6.68
C ASP A 126 -13.11 -2.71 5.98
N SER A 127 -14.16 -2.69 5.15
CA SER A 127 -14.54 -3.85 4.34
C SER A 127 -13.43 -4.31 3.37
N LEU A 128 -12.67 -3.38 2.81
CA LEU A 128 -11.55 -3.69 1.92
C LEU A 128 -10.38 -4.30 2.69
N ILE A 129 -10.07 -3.75 3.86
CA ILE A 129 -9.02 -4.26 4.74
C ILE A 129 -9.39 -5.66 5.21
N ASN A 130 -10.63 -5.86 5.65
CA ASN A 130 -11.13 -7.17 6.07
C ASN A 130 -11.00 -8.23 4.97
N GLU A 131 -11.36 -7.90 3.73
CA GLU A 131 -11.22 -8.82 2.61
C GLU A 131 -9.76 -9.15 2.32
N ALA A 132 -8.86 -8.15 2.37
CA ALA A 132 -7.43 -8.35 2.17
C ALA A 132 -6.82 -9.29 3.23
N VAL A 133 -7.14 -9.07 4.51
CA VAL A 133 -6.68 -9.91 5.63
C VAL A 133 -7.17 -11.34 5.48
N LYS A 134 -8.48 -11.50 5.21
CA LYS A 134 -9.09 -12.80 4.98
C LYS A 134 -8.39 -13.58 3.87
N LEU A 135 -8.25 -12.97 2.70
CA LEU A 135 -7.58 -13.60 1.55
C LEU A 135 -6.12 -13.94 1.84
N ALA A 136 -5.42 -13.11 2.63
CA ALA A 136 -4.05 -13.38 3.03
C ALA A 136 -3.95 -14.58 3.97
N ILE A 137 -4.82 -14.67 4.98
CA ILE A 137 -4.87 -15.80 5.91
C ILE A 137 -5.23 -17.09 5.15
N GLU A 138 -6.27 -17.07 4.32
CA GLU A 138 -6.69 -18.21 3.50
C GLU A 138 -5.54 -18.72 2.63
N GLN A 139 -4.81 -17.82 1.97
CA GLN A 139 -3.64 -18.21 1.17
C GLN A 139 -2.52 -18.82 2.00
N LYS A 140 -2.28 -18.33 3.22
CA LYS A 140 -1.19 -18.84 4.07
C LYS A 140 -1.53 -20.12 4.82
N THR A 141 -2.79 -20.34 5.11
CA THR A 141 -3.26 -21.53 5.86
C THR A 141 -3.77 -22.64 4.95
N GLY A 142 -4.18 -22.33 3.72
CA GLY A 142 -4.90 -23.24 2.82
C GLY A 142 -6.36 -23.46 3.21
N VAL A 143 -6.84 -22.84 4.30
CA VAL A 143 -8.22 -22.96 4.79
C VAL A 143 -9.05 -21.86 4.13
N LYS A 144 -10.04 -22.25 3.33
CA LYS A 144 -11.02 -21.31 2.76
C LYS A 144 -12.15 -21.09 3.76
N SER A 145 -12.39 -19.85 4.16
CA SER A 145 -13.60 -19.51 4.91
C SER A 145 -14.83 -19.73 4.01
N LYS A 146 -15.94 -20.21 4.60
CA LYS A 146 -17.20 -20.33 3.86
C LYS A 146 -17.58 -18.95 3.32
N ALA A 147 -17.62 -18.81 2.00
CA ALA A 147 -17.85 -17.53 1.35
C ALA A 147 -19.26 -17.03 1.64
N VAL A 148 -19.38 -15.89 2.30
CA VAL A 148 -20.54 -15.03 2.11
C VAL A 148 -20.30 -14.31 0.79
N VAL A 149 -20.90 -14.77 -0.29
CA VAL A 149 -20.85 -14.11 -1.60
C VAL A 149 -21.63 -12.80 -1.48
N LYS A 150 -20.94 -11.74 -1.06
CA LYS A 150 -21.44 -10.37 -1.29
C LYS A 150 -20.97 -9.92 -2.66
N ASP A 151 -21.88 -9.38 -3.43
CA ASP A 151 -21.67 -8.84 -4.76
C ASP A 151 -20.44 -7.92 -4.78
N LYS A 152 -19.35 -8.39 -5.40
CA LYS A 152 -18.06 -7.67 -5.45
C LYS A 152 -18.14 -6.36 -6.24
N SER A 153 -19.17 -6.19 -7.09
CA SER A 153 -19.35 -4.97 -7.90
C SER A 153 -19.67 -3.73 -7.06
N LYS A 154 -20.23 -3.92 -5.86
CA LYS A 154 -20.56 -2.83 -4.93
C LYS A 154 -19.39 -2.44 -4.00
N MET A 155 -18.36 -3.28 -3.89
CA MET A 155 -17.21 -3.03 -3.02
C MET A 155 -16.17 -2.08 -3.64
N TYR A 156 -16.17 -1.95 -4.96
CA TYR A 156 -15.20 -1.15 -5.70
C TYR A 156 -15.92 -0.29 -6.74
N PRO A 157 -16.38 0.92 -6.39
CA PRO A 157 -16.75 1.84 -7.46
C PRO A 157 -15.51 2.07 -8.33
N PRO A 158 -15.64 2.00 -9.67
CA PRO A 158 -14.53 2.29 -10.54
C PRO A 158 -13.93 3.65 -10.18
N PRO A 159 -12.61 3.83 -10.26
CA PRO A 159 -11.99 5.11 -9.99
C PRO A 159 -12.71 6.15 -10.83
N LYS A 160 -13.14 7.25 -10.19
CA LYS A 160 -13.77 8.37 -10.90
C LYS A 160 -12.81 8.76 -12.02
N THR A 161 -13.17 8.44 -13.24
CA THR A 161 -12.43 8.89 -14.41
C THR A 161 -12.32 10.39 -14.31
N PHE A 162 -11.11 10.89 -14.10
CA PHE A 162 -10.84 12.32 -14.27
C PHE A 162 -11.27 12.64 -15.70
N LYS A 163 -12.35 13.38 -15.83
CA LYS A 163 -12.72 13.95 -17.13
C LYS A 163 -11.50 14.69 -17.62
N LYS A 164 -10.91 14.25 -18.74
CA LYS A 164 -9.98 15.06 -19.50
C LYS A 164 -10.66 16.42 -19.64
N THR A 165 -10.10 17.43 -19.00
CA THR A 165 -10.50 18.80 -19.24
C THR A 165 -10.29 19.02 -20.73
N SER A 166 -11.40 19.21 -21.44
CA SER A 166 -11.46 19.52 -22.85
C SER A 166 -10.44 20.60 -23.17
N GLU A 167 -9.72 20.39 -24.25
CA GLU A 167 -8.82 21.30 -24.93
C GLU A 167 -9.33 22.74 -24.83
N VAL A 168 -8.51 23.61 -24.23
CA VAL A 168 -8.68 25.04 -24.34
C VAL A 168 -8.37 25.37 -25.79
N GLU A 169 -9.39 25.66 -26.59
CA GLU A 169 -9.25 26.28 -27.90
C GLU A 169 -8.46 27.58 -27.75
N ILE A 170 -7.19 27.55 -28.12
CA ILE A 170 -6.41 28.78 -28.29
C ILE A 170 -6.90 29.43 -29.59
N LYS A 171 -7.83 30.38 -29.46
CA LYS A 171 -8.20 31.26 -30.57
C LYS A 171 -6.93 31.99 -31.02
N LYS A 172 -6.49 31.70 -32.25
CA LYS A 172 -5.46 32.43 -32.96
C LYS A 172 -5.91 33.85 -33.17
N GLY A 173 -5.54 34.76 -32.27
CA GLY A 173 -5.57 36.18 -32.46
C GLY A 173 -4.24 36.61 -33.03
N GLY A 174 -4.19 36.86 -34.34
CA GLY A 174 -3.01 37.35 -35.02
C GLY A 174 -2.67 38.78 -34.58
N LYS A 175 -1.46 38.98 -34.05
CA LYS A 175 -0.73 40.25 -34.12
C LYS A 175 0.69 39.94 -34.57
N LYS A 176 0.97 40.42 -35.81
CA LYS A 176 2.33 40.48 -36.36
C LYS A 176 3.13 41.45 -35.48
N PHE A 177 4.19 40.95 -34.86
CA PHE A 177 5.24 41.81 -34.32
C PHE A 177 6.39 41.85 -35.31
N GLY A 178 6.78 43.09 -35.68
CA GLY A 178 7.81 43.38 -36.64
C GLY A 178 9.21 42.96 -36.17
N ALA A 179 10.04 42.70 -37.17
CA ALA A 179 11.43 42.35 -37.03
C ALA A 179 12.23 43.43 -36.31
N LEU A 180 12.93 43.09 -35.22
CA LEU A 180 13.95 43.91 -34.59
C LEU A 180 15.29 43.62 -35.22
N ALA A 181 15.93 44.66 -35.71
CA ALA A 181 17.22 44.68 -36.41
C ALA A 181 18.36 44.28 -35.46
N THR A 182 19.31 43.45 -35.96
CA THR A 182 20.59 43.11 -35.35
C THR A 182 21.55 44.32 -35.37
N PRO A 183 22.27 44.63 -34.26
CA PRO A 183 23.36 45.61 -34.33
C PRO A 183 24.64 44.95 -34.89
N LYS A 184 25.28 45.63 -35.85
CA LYS A 184 26.62 45.31 -36.38
C LYS A 184 27.68 45.56 -35.28
N ARG A 185 28.62 44.60 -35.15
CA ARG A 185 29.90 44.80 -34.44
C ARG A 185 30.79 45.74 -35.24
N ALA A 186 31.35 46.74 -34.58
CA ALA A 186 32.60 47.37 -34.89
C ALA A 186 33.71 46.77 -34.06
#